data_8681e76d37e8a80aebedfc14a1a1611e
#
_entry.id   8681e76d37e8a80aebedfc14a1a1611e
#
_cell.length_a   1.000
_cell.length_b   1.000
_cell.length_c   1.000
_cell.angle_alpha   90.00
_cell.angle_beta   90.00
_cell.angle_gamma   90.00
#
_symmetry.space_group_name_H-M   'P 1'
#
loop_
_entity.id
_entity.type
_entity.pdbx_description
1 polymer ?
#
loop_
_entity_poly.entity_id
_entity_poly.type
_entity_poly.pdbx_seq_one_letter_code
_entity_poly.pdbx_strand_id
1 'polypeptide(L)'
;MNTPSATAKRRDRDSPSVIAKDGWRFHHIGIPTNMVRPGETHLPWLNVHVSGFADSPYGIQWMRFDKDAPYPDTVKSLPHVAFEVDDLARALEGKEILVEPNCPSPGVTVAMIIDDGAPIELLEFRSISDHQGR
;
A
#
# COMPACT_ATOMS: atom_id res chain seq x y z
N MET A 1 15.71 -14.10 33.89
CA MET A 1 15.19 -14.20 32.55
C MET A 1 13.72 -14.61 32.57
N ASN A 2 12.91 -13.89 31.85
CA ASN A 2 11.47 -14.22 31.78
C ASN A 2 11.23 -15.20 30.67
N THR A 3 10.56 -16.30 30.99
CA THR A 3 10.05 -17.19 29.96
C THR A 3 8.63 -16.78 29.65
N PRO A 4 8.19 -16.95 28.40
CA PRO A 4 6.80 -16.71 28.07
C PRO A 4 5.88 -17.58 28.91
N SER A 5 4.73 -17.06 29.26
CA SER A 5 3.73 -17.84 29.96
C SER A 5 3.38 -19.07 29.16
N ALA A 6 3.29 -20.22 29.82
CA ALA A 6 2.89 -21.46 29.16
C ALA A 6 1.46 -21.39 28.63
N THR A 7 0.66 -20.41 29.13
CA THR A 7 -0.72 -20.24 28.68
C THR A 7 -0.82 -19.19 27.55
N ALA A 8 0.29 -18.50 27.21
CA ALA A 8 0.26 -17.51 26.12
C ALA A 8 0.11 -18.24 24.80
N LYS A 9 -0.88 -17.83 24.02
CA LYS A 9 -1.13 -18.44 22.73
C LYS A 9 -0.31 -17.76 21.65
N ARG A 10 0.32 -18.57 20.82
CA ARG A 10 0.98 -18.08 19.62
C ARG A 10 -0.07 -17.86 18.55
N ARG A 11 -0.10 -16.67 18.00
CA ARG A 11 -1.06 -16.34 16.95
C ARG A 11 -0.40 -16.00 15.62
N ASP A 12 0.89 -16.21 15.57
CA ASP A 12 1.68 -15.88 14.39
C ASP A 12 1.42 -16.82 13.20
N ARG A 13 0.61 -17.86 13.38
CA ARG A 13 0.15 -18.70 12.27
C ARG A 13 -1.20 -18.25 11.72
N ASP A 14 -1.87 -17.36 12.42
CA ASP A 14 -3.18 -16.86 11.98
C ASP A 14 -2.98 -15.75 10.98
N SER A 15 -3.76 -15.75 9.90
CA SER A 15 -3.75 -14.64 8.97
C SER A 15 -4.31 -13.40 9.65
N PRO A 16 -3.80 -12.21 9.29
CA PRO A 16 -4.43 -10.98 9.76
C PRO A 16 -5.92 -10.95 9.43
N SER A 17 -6.71 -10.32 10.29
CA SER A 17 -8.17 -10.36 10.15
C SER A 17 -8.67 -9.78 8.85
N VAL A 18 -8.01 -8.75 8.32
CA VAL A 18 -8.43 -8.16 7.04
C VAL A 18 -8.25 -9.14 5.88
N ILE A 19 -7.29 -10.04 5.98
CA ILE A 19 -7.11 -11.10 4.97
C ILE A 19 -8.12 -12.22 5.21
N ALA A 20 -8.20 -12.70 6.44
CA ALA A 20 -9.02 -13.88 6.75
C ALA A 20 -10.52 -13.60 6.68
N LYS A 21 -10.95 -12.39 7.05
CA LYS A 21 -12.37 -12.06 7.18
C LYS A 21 -12.86 -11.11 6.10
N ASP A 22 -12.02 -10.15 5.70
CA ASP A 22 -12.45 -9.11 4.76
C ASP A 22 -11.99 -9.38 3.34
N GLY A 23 -11.17 -10.39 3.14
CA GLY A 23 -10.74 -10.79 1.81
C GLY A 23 -9.74 -9.84 1.15
N TRP A 24 -9.06 -9.02 1.95
CA TRP A 24 -8.00 -8.18 1.39
C TRP A 24 -6.84 -9.07 0.95
N ARG A 25 -6.18 -8.68 -0.13
CA ARG A 25 -5.09 -9.47 -0.70
C ARG A 25 -3.82 -8.64 -0.71
N PHE A 26 -2.73 -9.23 -0.24
CA PHE A 26 -1.44 -8.55 -0.27
C PHE A 26 -1.08 -8.20 -1.72
N HIS A 27 -0.69 -6.95 -1.95
CA HIS A 27 -0.26 -6.51 -3.27
C HIS A 27 1.23 -6.22 -3.29
N HIS A 28 1.70 -5.34 -2.43
CA HIS A 28 3.12 -5.00 -2.39
C HIS A 28 3.47 -4.35 -1.07
N ILE A 29 4.76 -4.17 -0.88
CA ILE A 29 5.26 -3.31 0.19
C ILE A 29 6.05 -2.17 -0.47
N GLY A 30 5.70 -0.94 -0.12
CA GLY A 30 6.37 0.24 -0.61
C GLY A 30 7.48 0.66 0.34
N ILE A 31 8.68 0.85 -0.19
CA ILE A 31 9.84 1.18 0.65
C ILE A 31 10.44 2.49 0.16
N PRO A 32 10.41 3.54 0.99
CA PRO A 32 11.06 4.81 0.63
C PRO A 32 12.56 4.63 0.49
N THR A 33 13.14 5.31 -0.49
CA THR A 33 14.59 5.28 -0.69
C THR A 33 15.04 6.64 -1.24
N ASN A 34 16.29 7.00 -0.96
CA ASN A 34 16.93 8.16 -1.58
C ASN A 34 17.83 7.77 -2.75
N MET A 35 17.94 6.47 -3.02
CA MET A 35 18.83 5.98 -4.06
C MET A 35 18.13 5.98 -5.42
N VAL A 36 18.80 6.52 -6.44
CA VAL A 36 18.34 6.38 -7.82
C VAL A 36 18.57 4.95 -8.24
N ARG A 37 17.51 4.27 -8.64
CA ARG A 37 17.56 2.85 -9.03
C ARG A 37 17.35 2.69 -10.52
N PRO A 38 17.97 1.65 -11.13
CA PRO A 38 17.71 1.37 -12.55
C PRO A 38 16.23 1.09 -12.78
N GLY A 39 15.71 1.53 -13.91
CA GLY A 39 14.34 1.21 -14.30
C GLY A 39 13.26 1.97 -13.56
N GLU A 40 13.63 3.09 -12.93
CA GLU A 40 12.61 3.93 -12.30
C GLU A 40 11.61 4.43 -13.32
N THR A 41 10.34 4.47 -12.92
CA THR A 41 9.29 5.16 -13.63
C THR A 41 8.93 6.41 -12.85
N HIS A 42 9.02 7.56 -13.49
CA HIS A 42 8.66 8.83 -12.86
C HIS A 42 7.17 9.10 -13.06
N LEU A 43 6.48 9.40 -11.97
CA LEU A 43 5.08 9.81 -11.99
C LEU A 43 5.04 11.30 -11.69
N PRO A 44 5.05 12.16 -12.74
CA PRO A 44 5.28 13.59 -12.53
C PRO A 44 4.20 14.28 -11.72
N TRP A 45 2.95 13.80 -11.85
CA TRP A 45 1.85 14.40 -11.08
C TRP A 45 1.92 14.08 -9.58
N LEU A 46 2.72 13.10 -9.20
CA LEU A 46 2.92 12.72 -7.80
C LEU A 46 4.35 12.99 -7.34
N ASN A 47 5.23 13.39 -8.25
CA ASN A 47 6.64 13.66 -7.97
C ASN A 47 7.32 12.53 -7.21
N VAL A 48 7.08 11.30 -7.69
CA VAL A 48 7.68 10.10 -7.12
C VAL A 48 8.23 9.23 -8.24
N HIS A 49 9.35 8.58 -7.96
CA HIS A 49 9.98 7.62 -8.86
C HIS A 49 9.83 6.24 -8.26
N VAL A 50 9.20 5.33 -8.98
CA VAL A 50 8.92 3.98 -8.48
C VAL A 50 9.70 2.96 -9.28
N SER A 51 10.11 1.86 -8.63
CA SER A 51 10.90 0.82 -9.27
C SER A 51 10.80 -0.50 -8.52
N GLY A 52 11.12 -1.58 -9.21
CA GLY A 52 11.36 -2.89 -8.62
C GLY A 52 10.18 -3.83 -8.54
N PHE A 53 8.96 -3.33 -8.56
CA PHE A 53 7.79 -4.19 -8.32
C PHE A 53 7.70 -5.33 -9.34
N ALA A 54 7.89 -5.01 -10.63
CA ALA A 54 7.73 -6.00 -11.69
C ALA A 54 8.72 -7.15 -11.58
N ASP A 55 9.88 -6.89 -10.99
CA ASP A 55 10.96 -7.89 -10.91
C ASP A 55 11.07 -8.52 -9.53
N SER A 56 10.31 -8.06 -8.55
CA SER A 56 10.43 -8.54 -7.18
C SER A 56 9.52 -9.76 -6.96
N PRO A 57 10.09 -10.92 -6.58
CA PRO A 57 9.24 -12.05 -6.22
C PRO A 57 8.53 -11.86 -4.88
N TYR A 58 8.84 -10.77 -4.17
CA TYR A 58 8.27 -10.50 -2.85
C TYR A 58 7.28 -9.34 -2.87
N GLY A 59 7.08 -8.70 -4.03
CA GLY A 59 6.21 -7.55 -4.11
C GLY A 59 6.83 -6.29 -3.53
N ILE A 60 8.14 -6.11 -3.64
CA ILE A 60 8.80 -4.91 -3.14
C ILE A 60 8.77 -3.83 -4.22
N GLN A 61 8.28 -2.65 -3.84
CA GLN A 61 8.30 -1.47 -4.70
C GLN A 61 9.09 -0.38 -3.98
N TRP A 62 10.15 0.10 -4.63
CA TRP A 62 10.95 1.20 -4.09
C TRP A 62 10.36 2.52 -4.54
N MET A 63 10.33 3.49 -3.65
CA MET A 63 9.73 4.80 -3.92
C MET A 63 10.72 5.88 -3.54
N ARG A 64 11.11 6.67 -4.54
CA ARG A 64 12.01 7.82 -4.32
C ARG A 64 11.19 9.08 -4.54
N PHE A 65 10.89 9.74 -3.44
CA PHE A 65 10.04 10.94 -3.47
C PHE A 65 10.86 12.17 -3.73
N ASP A 66 10.38 13.03 -4.65
CA ASP A 66 10.94 14.36 -4.79
C ASP A 66 10.50 15.22 -3.60
N LYS A 67 11.22 16.31 -3.37
CA LYS A 67 10.98 17.18 -2.22
C LYS A 67 9.52 17.62 -2.11
N ASP A 68 8.93 17.94 -3.25
CA ASP A 68 7.58 18.49 -3.31
C ASP A 68 6.52 17.44 -3.61
N ALA A 69 6.84 16.16 -3.46
CA ALA A 69 5.85 15.12 -3.64
C ALA A 69 4.68 15.35 -2.68
N PRO A 70 3.43 15.31 -3.18
CA PRO A 70 2.26 15.67 -2.39
C PRO A 70 1.80 14.53 -1.50
N TYR A 71 2.70 14.04 -0.65
CA TYR A 71 2.41 12.96 0.28
C TYR A 71 2.76 13.42 1.69
N PRO A 72 2.05 12.92 2.71
CA PRO A 72 2.45 13.15 4.09
C PRO A 72 3.85 12.62 4.39
N ASP A 73 4.51 13.24 5.36
CA ASP A 73 5.86 12.81 5.75
C ASP A 73 5.89 11.34 6.17
N THR A 74 4.82 10.84 6.78
CA THR A 74 4.73 9.43 7.16
C THR A 74 4.94 8.52 5.96
N VAL A 75 4.30 8.85 4.83
CA VAL A 75 4.43 8.04 3.61
C VAL A 75 5.83 8.15 3.03
N LYS A 76 6.44 9.33 3.12
CA LYS A 76 7.76 9.56 2.56
C LYS A 76 8.88 8.91 3.37
N SER A 77 8.63 8.59 4.64
CA SER A 77 9.68 8.14 5.55
C SER A 77 9.52 6.70 6.02
N LEU A 78 8.32 6.13 5.98
CA LEU A 78 8.07 4.78 6.48
C LEU A 78 7.65 3.84 5.35
N PRO A 79 8.05 2.56 5.41
CA PRO A 79 7.48 1.58 4.52
C PRO A 79 5.97 1.47 4.74
N HIS A 80 5.25 1.08 3.69
CA HIS A 80 3.83 0.80 3.81
C HIS A 80 3.50 -0.53 3.15
N VAL A 81 2.58 -1.27 3.76
CA VAL A 81 2.02 -2.46 3.14
C VAL A 81 0.83 -2.01 2.29
N ALA A 82 0.65 -2.66 1.15
CA ALA A 82 -0.45 -2.36 0.24
C ALA A 82 -1.29 -3.59 0.01
N PHE A 83 -2.61 -3.42 0.09
CA PHE A 83 -3.58 -4.48 -0.13
C PHE A 83 -4.51 -4.12 -1.27
N GLU A 84 -4.81 -5.11 -2.09
CA GLU A 84 -5.91 -5.00 -3.04
C GLU A 84 -7.22 -5.29 -2.32
N VAL A 85 -8.23 -4.45 -2.56
CA VAL A 85 -9.56 -4.62 -2.00
C VAL A 85 -10.59 -4.60 -3.11
N ASP A 86 -11.73 -5.24 -2.87
CA ASP A 86 -12.79 -5.29 -3.88
C ASP A 86 -13.61 -4.00 -3.91
N ASP A 87 -13.76 -3.34 -2.76
CA ASP A 87 -14.59 -2.14 -2.63
C ASP A 87 -13.85 -1.17 -1.72
N LEU A 88 -13.23 -0.17 -2.33
CA LEU A 88 -12.41 0.78 -1.59
C LEU A 88 -13.24 1.61 -0.61
N ALA A 89 -14.41 2.07 -1.04
CA ALA A 89 -15.26 2.89 -0.17
C ALA A 89 -15.61 2.13 1.10
N ARG A 90 -15.96 0.85 0.95
CA ARG A 90 -16.29 0.02 2.09
C ARG A 90 -15.06 -0.25 2.97
N ALA A 91 -13.92 -0.49 2.34
CA ALA A 91 -12.70 -0.75 3.10
C ALA A 91 -12.26 0.45 3.94
N LEU A 92 -12.64 1.67 3.52
CA LEU A 92 -12.27 2.88 4.23
C LEU A 92 -13.20 3.22 5.38
N GLU A 93 -14.36 2.57 5.49
CA GLU A 93 -15.33 2.88 6.54
C GLU A 93 -14.71 2.71 7.92
N GLY A 94 -14.83 3.73 8.76
CA GLY A 94 -14.30 3.70 10.11
C GLY A 94 -12.80 3.79 10.23
N LYS A 95 -12.10 4.03 9.14
CA LYS A 95 -10.63 4.13 9.16
C LYS A 95 -10.19 5.58 9.19
N GLU A 96 -9.02 5.81 9.75
CA GLU A 96 -8.38 7.12 9.70
C GLU A 96 -7.66 7.25 8.37
N ILE A 97 -8.07 8.22 7.56
CA ILE A 97 -7.56 8.39 6.20
C ILE A 97 -6.32 9.25 6.22
N LEU A 98 -5.24 8.73 5.64
CA LEU A 98 -3.97 9.43 5.52
C LEU A 98 -3.83 10.10 4.15
N VAL A 99 -4.26 9.42 3.10
CA VAL A 99 -4.29 9.95 1.73
C VAL A 99 -5.65 9.63 1.15
N GLU A 100 -6.36 10.66 0.73
CA GLU A 100 -7.72 10.51 0.16
C GLU A 100 -7.69 9.72 -1.13
N PRO A 101 -8.79 9.05 -1.49
CA PRO A 101 -8.84 8.29 -2.73
C PRO A 101 -8.44 9.12 -3.94
N ASN A 102 -7.59 8.51 -4.79
CA ASN A 102 -7.10 9.14 -6.00
C ASN A 102 -6.73 8.05 -7.01
N CYS A 103 -6.54 8.46 -8.26
CA CYS A 103 -6.22 7.53 -9.35
C CYS A 103 -4.82 7.84 -9.87
N PRO A 104 -3.78 7.16 -9.37
CA PRO A 104 -2.42 7.44 -9.82
C PRO A 104 -2.15 6.98 -11.24
N SER A 105 -2.95 6.03 -11.73
CA SER A 105 -2.85 5.58 -13.12
C SER A 105 -4.22 5.03 -13.55
N PRO A 106 -4.45 4.87 -14.86
CA PRO A 106 -5.73 4.34 -15.32
C PRO A 106 -6.04 2.97 -14.73
N GLY A 107 -7.29 2.78 -14.33
CA GLY A 107 -7.76 1.48 -13.88
C GLY A 107 -7.50 1.16 -12.41
N VAL A 108 -6.91 2.08 -11.66
CA VAL A 108 -6.69 1.83 -10.23
C VAL A 108 -7.05 3.07 -9.42
N THR A 109 -7.77 2.84 -8.33
CA THR A 109 -8.06 3.87 -7.33
C THR A 109 -7.36 3.47 -6.06
N VAL A 110 -6.63 4.40 -5.46
CA VAL A 110 -5.88 4.12 -4.25
C VAL A 110 -6.25 5.11 -3.15
N ALA A 111 -6.07 4.69 -1.92
CA ALA A 111 -6.13 5.56 -0.75
C ALA A 111 -5.15 5.02 0.26
N MET A 112 -4.81 5.83 1.25
CA MET A 112 -3.98 5.34 2.34
C MET A 112 -4.68 5.62 3.65
N ILE A 113 -4.59 4.66 4.56
CA ILE A 113 -5.06 4.78 5.93
C ILE A 113 -3.86 4.72 6.85
N ILE A 114 -4.07 5.10 8.10
CA ILE A 114 -3.03 5.00 9.12
C ILE A 114 -3.59 4.19 10.29
N ASP A 115 -2.80 3.25 10.77
CA ASP A 115 -3.16 2.42 11.90
C ASP A 115 -1.99 2.43 12.88
N ASP A 116 -2.21 3.09 14.01
CA ASP A 116 -1.19 3.20 15.07
C ASP A 116 0.16 3.67 14.51
N GLY A 117 0.12 4.67 13.65
CA GLY A 117 1.31 5.25 13.04
C GLY A 117 1.82 4.54 11.80
N ALA A 118 1.23 3.41 11.43
CA ALA A 118 1.67 2.66 10.26
C ALA A 118 0.83 3.03 9.04
N PRO A 119 1.47 3.47 7.95
CA PRO A 119 0.73 3.76 6.72
C PRO A 119 0.39 2.47 5.98
N ILE A 120 -0.82 2.39 5.47
CA ILE A 120 -1.32 1.22 4.74
C ILE A 120 -2.00 1.72 3.49
N GLU A 121 -1.63 1.17 2.34
CA GLU A 121 -2.23 1.55 1.06
C GLU A 121 -3.31 0.55 0.68
N LEU A 122 -4.43 1.06 0.15
CA LEU A 122 -5.51 0.21 -0.35
C LEU A 122 -5.71 0.52 -1.81
N LEU A 123 -5.79 -0.54 -2.63
CA LEU A 123 -5.94 -0.41 -4.08
C LEU A 123 -7.20 -1.15 -4.52
N GLU A 124 -7.99 -0.46 -5.33
CA GLU A 124 -9.10 -1.10 -6.01
C GLU A 124 -8.84 -1.02 -7.51
N PHE A 125 -8.75 -2.17 -8.14
CA PHE A 125 -8.53 -2.25 -9.58
C PHE A 125 -9.88 -2.43 -10.28
N ARG A 126 -10.03 -1.76 -11.42
CA ARG A 126 -11.19 -2.00 -12.26
C ARG A 126 -10.71 -2.15 -13.70
N SER A 127 -11.45 -2.92 -14.44
CA SER A 127 -11.09 -3.19 -15.83
C SER A 127 -11.17 -1.90 -16.64
N ILE A 128 -10.10 -1.58 -17.35
CA ILE A 128 -10.08 -0.42 -18.24
C ILE A 128 -11.09 -0.62 -19.37
N SER A 129 -11.27 -1.87 -19.81
CA SER A 129 -12.21 -2.16 -20.89
C SER A 129 -13.65 -1.81 -20.51
N ASP A 130 -13.99 -1.79 -19.23
CA ASP A 130 -15.32 -1.39 -18.78
C ASP A 130 -15.64 0.05 -19.14
N HIS A 131 -14.61 0.88 -19.30
CA HIS A 131 -14.80 2.28 -19.69
C HIS A 131 -14.92 2.48 -21.17
N GLN A 132 -14.55 1.48 -21.94
CA GLN A 132 -14.51 1.56 -23.39
C GLN A 132 -15.73 0.94 -24.05
N GLY A 133 -16.47 0.17 -23.32
CA GLY A 133 -17.60 -0.57 -23.86
C GLY A 133 -18.86 0.24 -24.00
N ARG A 134 -18.72 1.52 -24.16
CA ARG A 134 -19.90 2.39 -24.17
C ARG A 134 -20.03 3.12 -25.44
#